data_2e892bd4dbca39e1506af9080172bcf9
#
_entry.id   2e892bd4dbca39e1506af9080172bcf9
#
_cell.length_a   1.000
_cell.length_b   1.000
_cell.length_c   1.000
_cell.angle_alpha   90.00
_cell.angle_beta   90.00
_cell.angle_gamma   90.00
#
_symmetry.space_group_name_H-M   'P 1'
#
loop_
_entity.id
_entity.type
_entity.pdbx_description
1 polymer ?
#
loop_
_entity_poly.entity_id
_entity_poly.type
_entity_poly.pdbx_seq_one_letter_code
_entity_poly.pdbx_strand_id
1 'polypeptide(L)'
;MEASVAQERDLEKRMEELEERVRDLATQVDEDRMVIGVISGDLDKIMASFIIATGAAAMDTQVDMFFTFWGTAAMRDPKASPPPKSFIERMFGWMLPKGVNKLPLSKLNFLGMGPKLIRSVMKRHGAKSLDELIEDAAAMGVRIWMCQMSMELMGIKPQEIR
;
A
#
# COMPACT_ATOMS: atom_id res chain seq x y z
N MET A 1 -8.71 39.22 47.87
CA MET A 1 -7.41 39.36 47.16
C MET A 1 -6.61 38.05 47.17
N GLU A 2 -6.40 37.42 48.32
CA GLU A 2 -5.63 36.14 48.39
C GLU A 2 -6.26 34.96 47.63
N ALA A 3 -7.60 34.82 47.64
CA ALA A 3 -8.30 33.73 46.88
C ALA A 3 -8.14 33.87 45.37
N SER A 4 -8.08 35.09 44.83
CA SER A 4 -7.87 35.35 43.40
C SER A 4 -6.45 34.95 42.98
N VAL A 5 -5.45 35.25 43.79
CA VAL A 5 -4.03 34.89 43.51
C VAL A 5 -3.81 33.37 43.60
N ALA A 6 -4.51 32.69 44.52
CA ALA A 6 -4.44 31.24 44.64
C ALA A 6 -5.06 30.53 43.39
N GLN A 7 -6.15 31.07 42.87
CA GLN A 7 -6.82 30.57 41.68
C GLN A 7 -5.99 30.80 40.42
N GLU A 8 -5.32 31.93 40.28
CA GLU A 8 -4.39 32.20 39.18
C GLU A 8 -3.20 31.23 39.20
N ARG A 9 -2.60 30.96 40.34
CA ARG A 9 -1.50 29.98 40.46
C ARG A 9 -1.94 28.55 40.12
N ASP A 10 -3.17 28.15 40.46
CA ASP A 10 -3.71 26.83 40.11
C ASP A 10 -3.94 26.72 38.62
N LEU A 11 -4.43 27.79 37.98
CA LEU A 11 -4.59 27.87 36.53
C LEU A 11 -3.24 27.83 35.82
N GLU A 12 -2.24 28.55 36.25
CA GLU A 12 -0.90 28.53 35.70
C GLU A 12 -0.30 27.11 35.74
N LYS A 13 -0.40 26.42 36.88
CA LYS A 13 0.07 25.05 37.03
C LYS A 13 -0.63 24.08 36.11
N ARG A 14 -1.95 24.22 35.92
CA ARG A 14 -2.72 23.39 35.01
C ARG A 14 -2.36 23.64 33.53
N MET A 15 -2.08 24.88 33.19
CA MET A 15 -1.60 25.24 31.84
C MET A 15 -0.24 24.60 31.56
N GLU A 16 0.69 24.71 32.53
CA GLU A 16 2.04 24.12 32.39
C GLU A 16 1.97 22.59 32.28
N GLU A 17 1.11 21.93 33.08
CA GLU A 17 0.86 20.48 32.99
C GLU A 17 0.22 20.07 31.64
N LEU A 18 -0.70 20.89 31.13
CA LEU A 18 -1.32 20.66 29.83
C LEU A 18 -0.33 20.85 28.67
N GLU A 19 0.51 21.87 28.73
CA GLU A 19 1.55 22.12 27.75
C GLU A 19 2.58 20.98 27.72
N GLU A 20 2.98 20.46 28.88
CA GLU A 20 3.87 19.31 28.98
C GLU A 20 3.22 18.05 28.38
N ARG A 21 1.94 17.78 28.70
CA ARG A 21 1.18 16.67 28.11
C ARG A 21 1.01 16.79 26.60
N VAL A 22 0.74 17.99 26.10
CA VAL A 22 0.64 18.24 24.66
C VAL A 22 1.99 18.00 24.00
N ARG A 23 3.08 18.42 24.62
CA ARG A 23 4.45 18.20 24.11
C ARG A 23 4.80 16.71 24.10
N ASP A 24 4.47 15.97 25.15
CA ASP A 24 4.65 14.52 25.23
C ASP A 24 3.82 13.78 24.17
N LEU A 25 2.56 14.16 24.02
CA LEU A 25 1.71 13.59 22.96
C LEU A 25 2.23 13.92 21.56
N ALA A 26 2.72 15.12 21.33
CA ALA A 26 3.32 15.51 20.06
C ALA A 26 4.61 14.72 19.73
N THR A 27 5.36 14.30 20.76
CA THR A 27 6.53 13.42 20.57
C THR A 27 6.15 11.94 20.40
N GLN A 28 4.97 11.53 20.88
CA GLN A 28 4.45 10.17 20.74
C GLN A 28 3.64 9.96 19.46
N VAL A 29 3.11 11.04 18.86
CA VAL A 29 2.56 10.99 17.51
C VAL A 29 3.76 10.89 16.57
N ASP A 30 4.07 9.65 16.20
CA ASP A 30 5.03 9.33 15.15
C ASP A 30 4.67 10.17 13.91
N GLU A 31 5.68 10.65 13.21
CA GLU A 31 5.54 11.41 11.95
C GLU A 31 4.41 10.83 11.11
N ASP A 32 3.64 11.67 10.41
CA ASP A 32 2.50 11.27 9.58
C ASP A 32 2.80 10.01 8.77
N ARG A 33 2.37 8.87 9.29
CA ARG A 33 2.68 7.56 8.73
C ARG A 33 1.41 6.82 8.38
N MET A 34 1.34 6.30 7.15
CA MET A 34 0.24 5.48 6.66
C MET A 34 0.73 4.07 6.32
N VAL A 35 -0.03 3.07 6.77
CA VAL A 35 0.19 1.66 6.38
C VAL A 35 -1.01 1.17 5.58
N ILE A 36 -0.77 0.66 4.38
CA ILE A 36 -1.81 0.14 3.48
C ILE A 36 -1.63 -1.37 3.30
N GLY A 37 -2.60 -2.16 3.79
CA GLY A 37 -2.66 -3.60 3.55
C GLY A 37 -3.29 -3.93 2.19
N VAL A 38 -2.55 -4.56 1.27
CA VAL A 38 -3.02 -4.97 -0.06
C VAL A 38 -3.20 -6.48 -0.09
N ILE A 39 -4.44 -6.93 0.08
CA ILE A 39 -4.81 -8.35 0.21
C ILE A 39 -5.33 -8.92 -1.11
N SER A 40 -5.99 -8.10 -1.92
CA SER A 40 -6.63 -8.50 -3.16
C SER A 40 -5.67 -8.44 -4.35
N GLY A 41 -5.83 -9.39 -5.29
CA GLY A 41 -5.17 -9.40 -6.58
C GLY A 41 -5.96 -8.72 -7.71
N ASP A 42 -7.03 -7.98 -7.41
CA ASP A 42 -7.86 -7.33 -8.41
C ASP A 42 -7.25 -5.97 -8.83
N LEU A 43 -7.24 -5.71 -10.14
CA LEU A 43 -6.66 -4.51 -10.73
C LEU A 43 -7.19 -3.22 -10.11
N ASP A 44 -8.50 -3.10 -10.01
CA ASP A 44 -9.19 -1.91 -9.49
C ASP A 44 -8.83 -1.63 -8.02
N LYS A 45 -8.72 -2.66 -7.20
CA LYS A 45 -8.35 -2.53 -5.78
C LYS A 45 -6.89 -2.15 -5.59
N ILE A 46 -6.01 -2.78 -6.37
CA ILE A 46 -4.58 -2.46 -6.30
C ILE A 46 -4.33 -1.05 -6.81
N MET A 47 -4.98 -0.64 -7.91
CA MET A 47 -4.88 0.74 -8.39
C MET A 47 -5.35 1.75 -7.33
N ALA A 48 -6.49 1.49 -6.69
CA ALA A 48 -6.99 2.35 -5.62
C ALA A 48 -5.97 2.47 -4.47
N SER A 49 -5.32 1.35 -4.09
CA SER A 49 -4.27 1.37 -3.06
C SER A 49 -3.07 2.25 -3.45
N PHE A 50 -2.62 2.19 -4.70
CA PHE A 50 -1.52 3.03 -5.17
C PHE A 50 -1.93 4.50 -5.34
N ILE A 51 -3.16 4.79 -5.75
CA ILE A 51 -3.69 6.16 -5.81
C ILE A 51 -3.69 6.79 -4.40
N ILE A 52 -4.16 6.04 -3.40
CA ILE A 52 -4.15 6.49 -1.99
C ILE A 52 -2.71 6.69 -1.51
N ALA A 53 -1.82 5.73 -1.79
CA ALA A 53 -0.42 5.78 -1.39
C ALA A 53 0.32 6.99 -1.97
N THR A 54 0.18 7.22 -3.28
CA THR A 54 0.81 8.38 -3.95
C THR A 54 0.20 9.70 -3.51
N GLY A 55 -1.12 9.73 -3.25
CA GLY A 55 -1.81 10.91 -2.71
C GLY A 55 -1.31 11.26 -1.31
N ALA A 56 -1.16 10.30 -0.42
CA ALA A 56 -0.61 10.51 0.92
C ALA A 56 0.86 10.92 0.88
N ALA A 57 1.68 10.25 0.06
CA ALA A 57 3.09 10.61 -0.12
C ALA A 57 3.29 12.02 -0.68
N ALA A 58 2.38 12.49 -1.56
CA ALA A 58 2.38 13.86 -2.05
C ALA A 58 2.02 14.91 -0.98
N MET A 59 1.50 14.48 0.17
CA MET A 59 1.23 15.29 1.36
C MET A 59 2.28 15.09 2.45
N ASP A 60 3.49 14.67 2.08
CA ASP A 60 4.62 14.40 2.98
C ASP A 60 4.39 13.29 4.02
N THR A 61 3.34 12.46 3.85
CA THR A 61 3.07 11.31 4.70
C THR A 61 4.00 10.14 4.32
N GLN A 62 4.66 9.54 5.29
CA GLN A 62 5.45 8.33 5.08
C GLN A 62 4.50 7.14 4.83
N VAL A 63 4.62 6.48 3.69
CA VAL A 63 3.71 5.40 3.30
C VAL A 63 4.41 4.05 3.21
N ASP A 64 3.85 3.07 3.91
CA ASP A 64 4.21 1.65 3.82
C ASP A 64 3.06 0.86 3.18
N MET A 65 3.31 0.12 2.11
CA MET A 65 2.35 -0.80 1.49
C MET A 65 2.76 -2.24 1.80
N PHE A 66 1.87 -3.00 2.43
CA PHE A 66 2.10 -4.41 2.77
C PHE A 66 1.25 -5.33 1.90
N PHE A 67 1.91 -6.04 0.98
CA PHE A 67 1.27 -6.99 0.08
C PHE A 67 1.21 -8.39 0.69
N THR A 68 0.02 -8.96 0.75
CA THR A 68 -0.21 -10.30 1.28
C THR A 68 -1.23 -11.06 0.43
N PHE A 69 -1.31 -12.37 0.57
CA PHE A 69 -2.19 -13.26 -0.19
C PHE A 69 -2.19 -12.93 -1.70
N TRP A 70 -3.39 -12.73 -2.28
CA TRP A 70 -3.56 -12.51 -3.72
C TRP A 70 -2.91 -11.22 -4.23
N GLY A 71 -2.71 -10.23 -3.34
CA GLY A 71 -2.01 -8.99 -3.66
C GLY A 71 -0.57 -9.22 -4.11
N THR A 72 0.11 -10.27 -3.57
CA THR A 72 1.50 -10.58 -3.93
C THR A 72 1.69 -10.88 -5.41
N ALA A 73 0.66 -11.45 -6.06
CA ALA A 73 0.72 -11.80 -7.49
C ALA A 73 0.88 -10.57 -8.41
N ALA A 74 0.40 -9.39 -7.98
CA ALA A 74 0.52 -8.15 -8.73
C ALA A 74 1.98 -7.67 -8.86
N MET A 75 2.80 -7.94 -7.85
CA MET A 75 4.19 -7.50 -7.78
C MET A 75 5.15 -8.49 -8.44
N ARG A 76 4.65 -9.55 -9.09
CA ARG A 76 5.49 -10.48 -9.84
C ARG A 76 6.01 -9.81 -11.12
N ASP A 77 7.30 -9.98 -11.38
CA ASP A 77 7.90 -9.60 -12.65
C ASP A 77 7.56 -10.63 -13.73
N PRO A 78 6.84 -10.25 -14.80
CA PRO A 78 6.54 -11.15 -15.90
C PRO A 78 7.79 -11.67 -16.65
N LYS A 79 8.92 -10.97 -16.54
CA LYS A 79 10.21 -11.31 -17.18
C LYS A 79 11.09 -12.20 -16.31
N ALA A 80 10.79 -12.31 -15.01
CA ALA A 80 11.59 -13.12 -14.11
C ALA A 80 11.55 -14.59 -14.49
N SER A 81 12.72 -15.22 -14.50
CA SER A 81 12.87 -16.67 -14.65
C SER A 81 12.77 -17.30 -13.27
N PRO A 82 11.73 -18.07 -12.98
CA PRO A 82 11.57 -18.69 -11.67
C PRO A 82 12.65 -19.74 -11.44
N PRO A 83 13.21 -19.82 -10.23
CA PRO A 83 14.10 -20.92 -9.85
C PRO A 83 13.33 -22.26 -9.85
N PRO A 84 14.04 -23.40 -9.74
CA PRO A 84 13.40 -24.71 -9.65
C PRO A 84 12.32 -24.72 -8.54
N LYS A 85 11.12 -25.18 -8.88
CA LYS A 85 9.94 -25.21 -8.02
C LYS A 85 9.41 -26.64 -7.91
N SER A 86 8.77 -26.93 -6.77
CA SER A 86 8.00 -28.16 -6.60
C SER A 86 6.80 -28.19 -7.53
N PHE A 87 6.18 -29.36 -7.70
CA PHE A 87 4.99 -29.50 -8.56
C PHE A 87 3.84 -28.59 -8.12
N ILE A 88 3.59 -28.50 -6.83
CA ILE A 88 2.53 -27.65 -6.26
C ILE A 88 2.83 -26.17 -6.49
N GLU A 89 4.06 -25.72 -6.25
CA GLU A 89 4.49 -24.34 -6.49
C GLU A 89 4.39 -23.95 -7.98
N ARG A 90 4.66 -24.90 -8.88
CA ARG A 90 4.48 -24.67 -10.34
C ARG A 90 3.02 -24.51 -10.71
N MET A 91 2.15 -25.33 -10.14
CA MET A 91 0.69 -25.25 -10.36
C MET A 91 0.14 -23.89 -9.94
N PHE A 92 0.47 -23.42 -8.72
CA PHE A 92 0.10 -22.10 -8.25
C PHE A 92 0.73 -20.99 -9.12
N GLY A 93 2.01 -21.13 -9.47
CA GLY A 93 2.70 -20.18 -10.32
C GLY A 93 2.10 -20.03 -11.72
N TRP A 94 1.48 -21.08 -12.24
CA TRP A 94 0.75 -21.05 -13.52
C TRP A 94 -0.65 -20.44 -13.38
N MET A 95 -1.33 -20.74 -12.28
CA MET A 95 -2.71 -20.28 -12.03
C MET A 95 -2.77 -18.81 -11.63
N LEU A 96 -1.75 -18.31 -10.92
CA LEU A 96 -1.69 -16.92 -10.48
C LEU A 96 -1.27 -15.97 -11.61
N PRO A 97 -1.86 -14.77 -11.70
CA PRO A 97 -1.43 -13.77 -12.66
C PRO A 97 0.04 -13.38 -12.45
N LYS A 98 0.77 -13.19 -13.54
CA LYS A 98 2.14 -12.66 -13.53
C LYS A 98 2.13 -11.18 -13.88
N GLY A 99 2.27 -10.34 -12.85
CA GLY A 99 2.40 -8.90 -13.01
C GLY A 99 1.08 -8.18 -13.32
N VAL A 100 1.17 -6.87 -13.29
CA VAL A 100 0.04 -5.93 -13.32
C VAL A 100 -0.85 -6.04 -14.54
N ASN A 101 -0.29 -6.46 -15.69
CA ASN A 101 -1.03 -6.52 -16.95
C ASN A 101 -1.99 -7.71 -17.06
N LYS A 102 -1.86 -8.70 -16.18
CA LYS A 102 -2.69 -9.91 -16.15
C LYS A 102 -3.71 -9.94 -15.01
N LEU A 103 -3.81 -8.86 -14.24
CA LEU A 103 -4.75 -8.78 -13.11
C LEU A 103 -6.20 -8.73 -13.60
N PRO A 104 -7.09 -9.52 -12.98
CA PRO A 104 -8.52 -9.44 -13.21
C PRO A 104 -9.12 -8.18 -12.61
N LEU A 105 -10.38 -7.88 -12.95
CA LEU A 105 -11.20 -6.92 -12.20
C LEU A 105 -11.99 -7.65 -11.11
N SER A 106 -12.29 -6.95 -10.03
CA SER A 106 -13.13 -7.45 -8.94
C SER A 106 -14.56 -7.74 -9.39
N LYS A 107 -15.06 -6.94 -10.33
CA LYS A 107 -16.38 -7.06 -10.96
C LYS A 107 -16.24 -6.88 -12.47
N LEU A 108 -17.23 -7.36 -13.24
CA LEU A 108 -17.28 -7.19 -14.70
C LEU A 108 -16.05 -7.75 -15.43
N ASN A 109 -15.47 -8.83 -14.92
CA ASN A 109 -14.26 -9.41 -15.51
C ASN A 109 -14.51 -10.02 -16.92
N PHE A 110 -15.70 -10.53 -17.22
CA PHE A 110 -16.15 -11.06 -18.51
C PHE A 110 -15.06 -11.85 -19.25
N LEU A 111 -14.54 -12.91 -18.65
CA LEU A 111 -13.45 -13.74 -19.21
C LEU A 111 -12.19 -12.94 -19.59
N GLY A 112 -11.89 -11.85 -18.88
CA GLY A 112 -10.72 -10.99 -19.11
C GLY A 112 -10.93 -9.84 -20.10
N MET A 113 -12.13 -9.66 -20.65
CA MET A 113 -12.46 -8.50 -21.50
C MET A 113 -12.59 -7.21 -20.67
N GLY A 114 -13.14 -7.30 -19.46
CA GLY A 114 -13.31 -6.16 -18.56
C GLY A 114 -12.01 -5.39 -18.28
N PRO A 115 -10.91 -6.04 -17.89
CA PRO A 115 -9.62 -5.37 -17.67
C PRO A 115 -9.09 -4.66 -18.92
N LYS A 116 -9.31 -5.21 -20.11
CA LYS A 116 -8.90 -4.57 -21.38
C LYS A 116 -9.72 -3.32 -21.65
N LEU A 117 -11.04 -3.41 -21.42
CA LEU A 117 -11.94 -2.27 -21.60
C LEU A 117 -11.59 -1.12 -20.66
N ILE A 118 -11.44 -1.40 -19.36
CA ILE A 118 -11.13 -0.35 -18.38
C ILE A 118 -9.78 0.31 -18.67
N ARG A 119 -8.75 -0.44 -19.02
CA ARG A 119 -7.45 0.13 -19.43
C ARG A 119 -7.57 1.02 -20.67
N SER A 120 -8.42 0.66 -21.63
CA SER A 120 -8.70 1.48 -22.81
C SER A 120 -9.41 2.79 -22.46
N VAL A 121 -10.37 2.73 -21.53
CA VAL A 121 -11.07 3.92 -21.02
C VAL A 121 -10.10 4.81 -20.27
N MET A 122 -9.28 4.26 -19.37
CA MET A 122 -8.26 4.98 -18.63
C MET A 122 -7.30 5.73 -19.57
N LYS A 123 -6.79 5.04 -20.59
CA LYS A 123 -5.90 5.66 -21.58
C LYS A 123 -6.56 6.82 -22.32
N ARG A 124 -7.86 6.71 -22.65
CA ARG A 124 -8.62 7.81 -23.31
C ARG A 124 -8.79 9.02 -22.40
N HIS A 125 -8.89 8.81 -21.09
CA HIS A 125 -9.03 9.88 -20.10
C HIS A 125 -7.70 10.37 -19.52
N GLY A 126 -6.55 9.90 -20.06
CA GLY A 126 -5.24 10.29 -19.55
C GLY A 126 -4.92 9.80 -18.14
N ALA A 127 -5.67 8.79 -17.65
CA ALA A 127 -5.41 8.21 -16.34
C ALA A 127 -4.17 7.32 -16.38
N LYS A 128 -3.33 7.41 -15.34
CA LYS A 128 -2.11 6.61 -15.22
C LYS A 128 -2.42 5.12 -15.15
N SER A 129 -1.60 4.31 -15.80
CA SER A 129 -1.63 2.85 -15.68
C SER A 129 -1.11 2.42 -14.30
N LEU A 130 -1.35 1.14 -13.94
CA LEU A 130 -0.82 0.62 -12.68
C LEU A 130 0.71 0.59 -12.66
N ASP A 131 1.36 0.33 -13.80
CA ASP A 131 2.84 0.39 -13.89
C ASP A 131 3.35 1.80 -13.58
N GLU A 132 2.75 2.84 -14.17
CA GLU A 132 3.10 4.24 -13.90
C GLU A 132 2.84 4.64 -12.44
N LEU A 133 1.74 4.16 -11.84
CA LEU A 133 1.45 4.42 -10.41
C LEU A 133 2.48 3.76 -9.48
N ILE A 134 2.97 2.58 -9.83
CA ILE A 134 4.03 1.89 -9.07
C ILE A 134 5.35 2.67 -9.17
N GLU A 135 5.69 3.16 -10.35
CA GLU A 135 6.87 3.98 -10.58
C GLU A 135 6.80 5.31 -9.81
N ASP A 136 5.65 5.97 -9.86
CA ASP A 136 5.41 7.20 -9.07
C ASP A 136 5.54 6.94 -7.57
N ALA A 137 4.93 5.87 -7.06
CA ALA A 137 5.01 5.49 -5.65
C ALA A 137 6.47 5.28 -5.21
N ALA A 138 7.25 4.58 -6.03
CA ALA A 138 8.67 4.36 -5.77
C ALA A 138 9.45 5.69 -5.79
N ALA A 139 9.19 6.57 -6.76
CA ALA A 139 9.82 7.88 -6.85
C ALA A 139 9.48 8.80 -5.66
N MET A 140 8.29 8.65 -5.08
CA MET A 140 7.82 9.37 -3.89
C MET A 140 8.28 8.74 -2.57
N GLY A 141 9.08 7.65 -2.61
CA GLY A 141 9.60 7.01 -1.41
C GLY A 141 8.60 6.08 -0.69
N VAL A 142 7.50 5.69 -1.33
CA VAL A 142 6.58 4.68 -0.80
C VAL A 142 7.31 3.34 -0.67
N ARG A 143 7.31 2.76 0.53
CA ARG A 143 7.97 1.49 0.82
C ARG A 143 7.00 0.34 0.57
N ILE A 144 7.44 -0.67 -0.15
CA ILE A 144 6.64 -1.85 -0.49
C ILE A 144 7.21 -3.07 0.23
N TRP A 145 6.36 -3.72 1.02
CA TRP A 145 6.68 -4.92 1.79
C TRP A 145 5.91 -6.11 1.28
N MET A 146 6.56 -7.26 1.20
CA MET A 146 5.95 -8.51 0.75
C MET A 146 5.84 -9.48 1.91
N CYS A 147 4.66 -10.07 2.11
CA CYS A 147 4.44 -11.10 3.11
C CYS A 147 5.15 -12.39 2.72
N GLN A 148 6.21 -12.75 3.43
CA GLN A 148 6.98 -13.96 3.18
C GLN A 148 6.10 -15.21 3.25
N MET A 149 5.26 -15.35 4.26
CA MET A 149 4.36 -16.50 4.42
C MET A 149 3.44 -16.66 3.20
N SER A 150 2.87 -15.56 2.69
CA SER A 150 2.01 -15.61 1.50
C SER A 150 2.79 -16.01 0.25
N MET A 151 4.02 -15.54 0.11
CA MET A 151 4.90 -15.93 -0.98
C MET A 151 5.22 -17.42 -0.94
N GLU A 152 5.54 -17.95 0.23
CA GLU A 152 5.83 -19.37 0.43
C GLU A 152 4.61 -20.24 0.11
N LEU A 153 3.43 -19.91 0.65
CA LEU A 153 2.19 -20.63 0.39
C LEU A 153 1.80 -20.65 -1.10
N MET A 154 2.06 -19.56 -1.81
CA MET A 154 1.73 -19.42 -3.24
C MET A 154 2.88 -19.85 -4.16
N GLY A 155 4.00 -20.30 -3.62
CA GLY A 155 5.16 -20.71 -4.38
C GLY A 155 5.79 -19.57 -5.19
N ILE A 156 5.70 -18.34 -4.71
CA ILE A 156 6.33 -17.16 -5.30
C ILE A 156 7.70 -16.98 -4.63
N LYS A 157 8.77 -16.96 -5.41
CA LYS A 157 10.11 -16.75 -4.89
C LYS A 157 10.49 -15.27 -4.93
N PRO A 158 11.38 -14.79 -4.01
CA PRO A 158 11.80 -13.38 -4.01
C PRO A 158 12.33 -12.88 -5.36
N GLN A 159 13.00 -13.76 -6.12
CA GLN A 159 13.53 -13.44 -7.45
C GLN A 159 12.46 -13.21 -8.52
N GLU A 160 11.20 -13.51 -8.21
CA GLU A 160 10.05 -13.27 -9.10
C GLU A 160 9.38 -11.92 -8.83
N ILE A 161 9.81 -11.18 -7.81
CA ILE A 161 9.26 -9.88 -7.44
C ILE A 161 10.06 -8.78 -8.15
N ARG A 162 9.35 -7.76 -8.59
CA ARG A 162 9.90 -6.58 -9.27
C ARG A 162 10.52 -5.59 -8.28
#